data_e7b5a3dcade9557da18e536034935364
#
_entry.id   e7b5a3dcade9557da18e536034935364
#
_cell.length_a   1.000
_cell.length_b   1.000
_cell.length_c   1.000
_cell.angle_alpha   90.00
_cell.angle_beta   90.00
_cell.angle_gamma   90.00
#
_symmetry.space_group_name_H-M   'P 1'
#
loop_
_entity.id
_entity.type
_entity.pdbx_description
1 polymer ?
#
loop_
_entity_poly.entity_id
_entity_poly.type
_entity_poly.pdbx_seq_one_letter_code
_entity_poly.pdbx_strand_id
1 'polypeptide(L)'
;MKEISVIGCGRWGTFLGWYAANYRVDKVTLYDIPTSPNFLELKETRKNSYLTLSDNMFLTPDLNEIFKNDDIIISIGCQHLRELAKQINQYNLSGKHFLLAMKGLEEPSAKILVDVMAEEITQDDVHFACLGGPGHVQDYLKKVPSCAVIDSREEAEKKHWIELMQSELIRFYYGTDVIGNQIGAALKNVIGIAAGILDGLEWYGLKGALMARAPVEVGRFIKHFGGNPMSAYGLAHLGDYEATLFSRNSHNRLYGELLAKGEQSSKSAEGPMTLKAVKIISDRDGIEMPICQALYRVVFEGADIKSTIRGMFEREVKREF
;
A
#
# COMPACT_ATOMS: atom_id res chain seq x y z
N MET A 1 -18.53 -4.08 -23.93
CA MET A 1 -17.09 -4.37 -23.79
C MET A 1 -16.68 -3.76 -22.44
N LYS A 2 -16.07 -4.53 -21.55
CA LYS A 2 -15.58 -4.01 -20.27
C LYS A 2 -14.15 -3.53 -20.46
N GLU A 3 -13.88 -2.28 -20.13
CA GLU A 3 -12.55 -1.67 -20.27
C GLU A 3 -12.16 -0.97 -18.97
N ILE A 4 -10.90 -1.00 -18.60
CA ILE A 4 -10.38 -0.24 -17.48
C ILE A 4 -9.10 0.51 -17.85
N SER A 5 -8.80 1.52 -17.07
CA SER A 5 -7.53 2.23 -17.13
C SER A 5 -6.68 2.00 -15.88
N VAL A 6 -5.36 2.05 -16.03
CA VAL A 6 -4.42 1.99 -14.91
C VAL A 6 -3.42 3.14 -15.03
N ILE A 7 -3.30 3.94 -13.98
CA ILE A 7 -2.28 4.98 -13.84
C ILE A 7 -1.15 4.44 -12.97
N GLY A 8 0.03 4.31 -13.57
CA GLY A 8 1.25 3.79 -12.94
C GLY A 8 1.65 2.42 -13.48
N CYS A 9 2.76 2.37 -14.22
CA CYS A 9 3.34 1.16 -14.80
C CYS A 9 4.38 0.48 -13.90
N GLY A 10 4.32 0.72 -12.58
CA GLY A 10 5.13 0.01 -11.60
C GLY A 10 4.74 -1.47 -11.50
N ARG A 11 5.47 -2.22 -10.69
CA ARG A 11 5.25 -3.67 -10.47
C ARG A 11 3.77 -4.02 -10.20
N TRP A 12 3.13 -3.27 -9.27
CA TRP A 12 1.77 -3.57 -8.84
C TRP A 12 0.73 -3.10 -9.85
N GLY A 13 0.86 -1.89 -10.40
CA GLY A 13 -0.09 -1.38 -11.41
C GLY A 13 -0.08 -2.21 -12.69
N THR A 14 1.11 -2.57 -13.19
CA THR A 14 1.22 -3.47 -14.36
C THR A 14 0.59 -4.83 -14.08
N PHE A 15 0.78 -5.38 -12.86
CA PHE A 15 0.14 -6.64 -12.47
C PHE A 15 -1.39 -6.51 -12.40
N LEU A 16 -1.93 -5.47 -11.78
CA LEU A 16 -3.39 -5.28 -11.71
C LEU A 16 -4.02 -5.13 -13.09
N GLY A 17 -3.35 -4.41 -13.99
CA GLY A 17 -3.77 -4.34 -15.39
C GLY A 17 -3.72 -5.71 -16.08
N TRP A 18 -2.64 -6.46 -15.90
CA TRP A 18 -2.50 -7.81 -16.43
C TRP A 18 -3.55 -8.77 -15.86
N TYR A 19 -3.79 -8.69 -14.55
CA TYR A 19 -4.83 -9.47 -13.90
C TYR A 19 -6.21 -9.18 -14.48
N ALA A 20 -6.58 -7.91 -14.57
CA ALA A 20 -7.86 -7.51 -15.15
C ALA A 20 -7.99 -7.99 -16.60
N ALA A 21 -6.97 -7.79 -17.43
CA ALA A 21 -6.94 -8.18 -18.85
C ALA A 21 -7.10 -9.70 -19.06
N ASN A 22 -6.60 -10.52 -18.14
CA ASN A 22 -6.63 -11.97 -18.29
C ASN A 22 -7.85 -12.63 -17.63
N TYR A 23 -8.51 -11.95 -16.69
CA TYR A 23 -9.58 -12.58 -15.90
C TYR A 23 -10.91 -11.83 -15.96
N ARG A 24 -10.95 -10.51 -16.27
CA ARG A 24 -12.13 -9.69 -15.97
C ARG A 24 -12.63 -8.78 -17.08
N VAL A 25 -11.73 -8.22 -17.89
CA VAL A 25 -12.09 -7.17 -18.85
C VAL A 25 -11.53 -7.44 -20.24
N ASP A 26 -12.15 -6.82 -21.24
CA ASP A 26 -11.80 -7.03 -22.65
C ASP A 26 -10.59 -6.20 -23.06
N LYS A 27 -10.34 -5.06 -22.37
CA LYS A 27 -9.23 -4.16 -22.71
C LYS A 27 -8.73 -3.41 -21.47
N VAL A 28 -7.41 -3.19 -21.41
CA VAL A 28 -6.75 -2.39 -20.38
C VAL A 28 -5.87 -1.32 -21.02
N THR A 29 -6.03 -0.07 -20.58
CA THR A 29 -5.15 1.04 -20.96
C THR A 29 -4.24 1.41 -19.80
N LEU A 30 -2.92 1.33 -20.00
CA LEU A 30 -1.89 1.62 -19.00
C LEU A 30 -1.26 2.98 -19.30
N TYR A 31 -1.22 3.86 -18.31
CA TYR A 31 -0.53 5.15 -18.38
C TYR A 31 0.62 5.21 -17.38
N ASP A 32 1.69 5.81 -17.80
CA ASP A 32 2.73 6.37 -16.92
C ASP A 32 3.36 7.58 -17.61
N ILE A 33 4.12 8.36 -16.84
CA ILE A 33 4.85 9.49 -17.41
C ILE A 33 5.85 9.00 -18.47
N PRO A 34 6.02 9.70 -19.60
CA PRO A 34 6.84 9.24 -20.73
C PRO A 34 8.30 8.96 -20.37
N THR A 35 8.79 9.58 -19.29
CA THR A 35 10.17 9.42 -18.80
C THR A 35 10.34 8.31 -17.77
N SER A 36 9.24 7.65 -17.36
CA SER A 36 9.30 6.54 -16.41
C SER A 36 10.10 5.37 -16.98
N PRO A 37 11.12 4.87 -16.26
CA PRO A 37 11.87 3.70 -16.70
C PRO A 37 10.98 2.48 -16.94
N ASN A 38 9.97 2.27 -16.11
CA ASN A 38 9.02 1.17 -16.26
C ASN A 38 8.19 1.31 -17.53
N PHE A 39 7.74 2.54 -17.86
CA PHE A 39 6.98 2.80 -19.08
C PHE A 39 7.83 2.55 -20.33
N LEU A 40 9.07 3.02 -20.32
CA LEU A 40 10.00 2.84 -21.45
C LEU A 40 10.32 1.35 -21.68
N GLU A 41 10.61 0.59 -20.62
CA GLU A 41 10.83 -0.85 -20.69
C GLU A 41 9.62 -1.57 -21.29
N LEU A 42 8.42 -1.30 -20.78
CA LEU A 42 7.19 -1.93 -21.28
C LEU A 42 6.86 -1.53 -22.71
N LYS A 43 7.14 -0.29 -23.12
CA LYS A 43 6.93 0.21 -24.47
C LYS A 43 7.83 -0.47 -25.48
N GLU A 44 9.09 -0.70 -25.12
CA GLU A 44 10.09 -1.34 -26.00
C GLU A 44 9.89 -2.84 -26.08
N THR A 45 9.68 -3.50 -24.94
CA THR A 45 9.78 -4.96 -24.84
C THR A 45 8.43 -5.65 -24.64
N ARG A 46 7.39 -4.92 -24.26
CA ARG A 46 6.11 -5.44 -23.73
C ARG A 46 6.27 -6.34 -22.51
N LYS A 47 7.40 -6.24 -21.82
CA LYS A 47 7.76 -7.06 -20.66
C LYS A 47 8.36 -6.21 -19.56
N ASN A 48 8.22 -6.67 -18.33
CA ASN A 48 9.03 -6.23 -17.20
C ASN A 48 9.63 -7.46 -16.51
N SER A 49 10.32 -7.26 -15.39
CA SER A 49 10.98 -8.36 -14.63
C SER A 49 10.03 -9.47 -14.17
N TYR A 50 8.70 -9.30 -14.27
CA TYR A 50 7.70 -10.22 -13.71
C TYR A 50 6.78 -10.84 -14.75
N LEU A 51 6.30 -10.05 -15.72
CA LEU A 51 5.26 -10.48 -16.65
C LEU A 51 5.45 -9.88 -18.06
N THR A 52 4.76 -10.49 -19.00
CA THR A 52 4.57 -9.98 -20.37
C THR A 52 3.17 -9.42 -20.49
N LEU A 53 3.02 -8.24 -21.11
CA LEU A 53 1.70 -7.64 -21.36
C LEU A 53 0.89 -8.52 -22.32
N SER A 54 -0.37 -8.78 -21.96
CA SER A 54 -1.34 -9.45 -22.84
C SER A 54 -1.68 -8.57 -24.05
N ASP A 55 -2.16 -9.16 -25.13
CA ASP A 55 -2.44 -8.44 -26.39
C ASP A 55 -3.51 -7.35 -26.24
N ASN A 56 -4.43 -7.51 -25.29
CA ASN A 56 -5.49 -6.55 -24.96
C ASN A 56 -5.04 -5.47 -23.95
N MET A 57 -3.73 -5.34 -23.68
CA MET A 57 -3.14 -4.28 -22.85
C MET A 57 -2.43 -3.25 -23.73
N PHE A 58 -2.80 -1.99 -23.60
CA PHE A 58 -2.29 -0.88 -24.38
C PHE A 58 -1.57 0.14 -23.50
N LEU A 59 -0.45 0.67 -23.98
CA LEU A 59 0.33 1.69 -23.30
C LEU A 59 0.07 3.07 -23.91
N THR A 60 -0.12 4.07 -23.08
CA THR A 60 -0.26 5.46 -23.51
C THR A 60 0.48 6.42 -22.59
N PRO A 61 1.15 7.47 -23.10
CA PRO A 61 1.65 8.59 -22.31
C PRO A 61 0.61 9.73 -22.19
N ASP A 62 -0.60 9.56 -22.74
CA ASP A 62 -1.65 10.57 -22.78
C ASP A 62 -2.76 10.26 -21.77
N LEU A 63 -2.94 11.13 -20.77
CA LEU A 63 -4.01 11.02 -19.78
C LEU A 63 -5.42 11.10 -20.39
N ASN A 64 -5.59 11.77 -21.55
CA ASN A 64 -6.90 11.81 -22.20
C ASN A 64 -7.40 10.41 -22.58
N GLU A 65 -6.49 9.49 -22.93
CA GLU A 65 -6.86 8.11 -23.24
C GLU A 65 -7.33 7.34 -21.99
N ILE A 66 -6.83 7.71 -20.80
CA ILE A 66 -7.20 7.09 -19.51
C ILE A 66 -8.66 7.43 -19.17
N PHE A 67 -9.06 8.68 -19.34
CA PHE A 67 -10.39 9.17 -18.98
C PHE A 67 -11.49 8.84 -20.00
N LYS A 68 -11.17 8.08 -21.06
CA LYS A 68 -12.18 7.45 -21.92
C LYS A 68 -12.90 6.29 -21.22
N ASN A 69 -12.25 5.68 -20.22
CA ASN A 69 -12.82 4.63 -19.40
C ASN A 69 -13.36 5.22 -18.08
N ASP A 70 -14.38 4.59 -17.50
CA ASP A 70 -14.97 5.04 -16.24
C ASP A 70 -14.23 4.44 -15.05
N ASP A 71 -13.69 3.23 -15.19
CA ASP A 71 -13.00 2.48 -14.14
C ASP A 71 -11.49 2.70 -14.23
N ILE A 72 -10.90 3.33 -13.21
CA ILE A 72 -9.51 3.76 -13.20
C ILE A 72 -8.80 3.27 -11.93
N ILE A 73 -7.77 2.46 -12.10
CA ILE A 73 -6.90 2.02 -10.99
C ILE A 73 -5.71 2.98 -10.93
N ILE A 74 -5.40 3.51 -9.72
CA ILE A 74 -4.21 4.32 -9.48
C ILE A 74 -3.21 3.50 -8.66
N SER A 75 -1.98 3.35 -9.19
CA SER A 75 -0.90 2.58 -8.57
C SER A 75 0.47 3.26 -8.76
N ILE A 76 0.62 4.42 -8.16
CA ILE A 76 1.85 5.24 -8.14
C ILE A 76 2.44 5.30 -6.74
N GLY A 77 3.59 5.96 -6.55
CA GLY A 77 4.08 6.30 -5.21
C GLY A 77 3.09 7.23 -4.49
N CYS A 78 2.69 6.91 -3.27
CA CYS A 78 1.63 7.63 -2.55
C CYS A 78 1.91 9.12 -2.35
N GLN A 79 3.18 9.53 -2.27
CA GLN A 79 3.58 10.94 -2.15
C GLN A 79 3.33 11.77 -3.42
N HIS A 80 3.08 11.13 -4.55
CA HIS A 80 2.74 11.80 -5.82
C HIS A 80 1.23 11.91 -6.06
N LEU A 81 0.41 11.36 -5.15
CA LEU A 81 -1.04 11.28 -5.36
C LEU A 81 -1.69 12.66 -5.43
N ARG A 82 -1.33 13.58 -4.53
CA ARG A 82 -1.91 14.93 -4.51
C ARG A 82 -1.64 15.70 -5.81
N GLU A 83 -0.41 15.63 -6.31
CA GLU A 83 -0.07 16.28 -7.58
C GLU A 83 -0.81 15.64 -8.76
N LEU A 84 -0.94 14.31 -8.77
CA LEU A 84 -1.76 13.63 -9.77
C LEU A 84 -3.23 14.07 -9.65
N ALA A 85 -3.80 14.11 -8.45
CA ALA A 85 -5.18 14.54 -8.23
C ALA A 85 -5.45 15.96 -8.75
N LYS A 86 -4.56 16.92 -8.47
CA LYS A 86 -4.63 18.27 -9.05
C LYS A 86 -4.60 18.27 -10.57
N GLN A 87 -3.71 17.46 -11.14
CA GLN A 87 -3.58 17.35 -12.59
C GLN A 87 -4.83 16.77 -13.23
N ILE A 88 -5.38 15.69 -12.68
CA ILE A 88 -6.54 15.01 -13.26
C ILE A 88 -7.85 15.77 -13.04
N ASN A 89 -7.96 16.61 -12.02
CA ASN A 89 -9.15 17.45 -11.78
C ASN A 89 -9.44 18.43 -12.92
N GLN A 90 -8.52 18.58 -13.88
CA GLN A 90 -8.72 19.39 -15.10
C GLN A 90 -9.47 18.64 -16.20
N TYR A 91 -9.65 17.34 -16.06
CA TYR A 91 -10.39 16.51 -17.00
C TYR A 91 -11.86 16.36 -16.56
N ASN A 92 -12.72 15.90 -17.46
CA ASN A 92 -14.08 15.52 -17.07
C ASN A 92 -14.05 14.19 -16.31
N LEU A 93 -14.35 14.24 -15.01
CA LEU A 93 -14.31 13.09 -14.11
C LEU A 93 -15.71 12.60 -13.67
N SER A 94 -16.79 13.24 -14.14
CA SER A 94 -18.16 12.82 -13.80
C SER A 94 -18.38 11.36 -14.18
N GLY A 95 -18.93 10.56 -13.28
CA GLY A 95 -19.16 9.13 -13.43
C GLY A 95 -17.89 8.28 -13.37
N LYS A 96 -16.76 8.81 -12.88
CA LYS A 96 -15.51 8.04 -12.76
C LYS A 96 -15.37 7.35 -11.43
N HIS A 97 -14.90 6.12 -11.48
CA HIS A 97 -14.60 5.24 -10.35
C HIS A 97 -13.09 5.05 -10.19
N PHE A 98 -12.54 5.47 -9.06
CA PHE A 98 -11.10 5.36 -8.79
C PHE A 98 -10.82 4.30 -7.72
N LEU A 99 -10.00 3.31 -8.07
CA LEU A 99 -9.45 2.33 -7.11
C LEU A 99 -8.00 2.67 -6.77
N LEU A 100 -7.77 3.12 -5.55
CA LEU A 100 -6.42 3.41 -5.04
C LEU A 100 -5.74 2.12 -4.59
N ALA A 101 -4.75 1.68 -5.34
CA ALA A 101 -4.04 0.41 -5.11
C ALA A 101 -2.65 0.60 -4.49
N MET A 102 -2.26 1.83 -4.14
CA MET A 102 -1.04 2.14 -3.40
C MET A 102 -1.28 2.07 -1.90
N LYS A 103 -0.20 1.96 -1.14
CA LYS A 103 -0.18 1.88 0.32
C LYS A 103 0.71 2.97 0.88
N GLY A 104 0.21 3.74 1.84
CA GLY A 104 0.97 4.83 2.46
C GLY A 104 0.04 5.89 3.05
N LEU A 105 0.64 6.83 3.75
CA LEU A 105 0.02 8.07 4.21
C LEU A 105 0.76 9.24 3.58
N GLU A 106 0.05 10.31 3.28
CA GLU A 106 0.68 11.52 2.75
C GLU A 106 1.59 12.17 3.80
N GLU A 107 2.81 12.52 3.45
CA GLU A 107 3.72 13.31 4.29
C GLU A 107 3.56 14.81 3.95
N PRO A 108 3.49 15.74 4.92
CA PRO A 108 3.52 15.50 6.38
C PRO A 108 2.15 15.34 7.03
N SER A 109 1.06 15.41 6.28
CA SER A 109 -0.32 15.50 6.82
C SER A 109 -0.79 14.21 7.49
N ALA A 110 -0.18 13.08 7.18
CA ALA A 110 -0.61 11.72 7.50
C ALA A 110 -2.05 11.37 7.05
N LYS A 111 -2.57 12.09 6.06
CA LYS A 111 -3.88 11.80 5.49
C LYS A 111 -3.90 10.47 4.76
N ILE A 112 -5.02 9.79 4.85
CA ILE A 112 -5.31 8.62 4.04
C ILE A 112 -5.57 9.02 2.58
N LEU A 113 -5.26 8.13 1.65
CA LEU A 113 -5.19 8.48 0.23
C LEU A 113 -6.56 8.83 -0.39
N VAL A 114 -7.66 8.23 0.10
CA VAL A 114 -9.01 8.63 -0.35
C VAL A 114 -9.34 10.06 0.05
N ASP A 115 -8.85 10.55 1.20
CA ASP A 115 -9.07 11.93 1.63
C ASP A 115 -8.23 12.91 0.79
N VAL A 116 -7.02 12.51 0.42
CA VAL A 116 -6.19 13.30 -0.49
C VAL A 116 -6.89 13.49 -1.85
N MET A 117 -7.49 12.42 -2.39
CA MET A 117 -8.28 12.51 -3.61
C MET A 117 -9.51 13.39 -3.45
N ALA A 118 -10.29 13.18 -2.40
CA ALA A 118 -11.52 13.93 -2.13
C ALA A 118 -11.29 15.42 -1.86
N GLU A 119 -10.10 15.80 -1.39
CA GLU A 119 -9.75 17.22 -1.21
C GLU A 119 -9.42 17.92 -2.53
N GLU A 120 -8.76 17.23 -3.46
CA GLU A 120 -8.29 17.83 -4.71
C GLU A 120 -9.29 17.69 -5.85
N ILE A 121 -10.09 16.63 -5.87
CA ILE A 121 -11.15 16.43 -6.87
C ILE A 121 -12.41 17.12 -6.39
N THR A 122 -12.74 18.22 -7.04
CA THR A 122 -13.87 19.09 -6.69
C THR A 122 -15.13 18.87 -7.53
N GLN A 123 -15.06 17.93 -8.45
CA GLN A 123 -16.17 17.56 -9.33
C GLN A 123 -17.14 16.61 -8.63
N ASP A 124 -18.42 16.75 -8.93
CA ASP A 124 -19.46 15.86 -8.46
C ASP A 124 -19.44 14.52 -9.21
N ASP A 125 -20.07 13.50 -8.64
CA ASP A 125 -20.23 12.16 -9.23
C ASP A 125 -18.88 11.50 -9.54
N VAL A 126 -17.95 11.59 -8.58
CA VAL A 126 -16.63 10.93 -8.62
C VAL A 126 -16.47 10.05 -7.39
N HIS A 127 -16.13 8.80 -7.62
CA HIS A 127 -16.16 7.76 -6.59
C HIS A 127 -14.76 7.22 -6.28
N PHE A 128 -14.48 6.95 -5.01
CA PHE A 128 -13.17 6.50 -4.55
C PHE A 128 -13.27 5.22 -3.72
N ALA A 129 -12.49 4.23 -4.09
CA ALA A 129 -12.25 3.02 -3.30
C ALA A 129 -10.76 2.82 -3.07
N CYS A 130 -10.42 2.01 -2.08
CA CYS A 130 -9.06 1.57 -1.82
C CYS A 130 -8.95 0.06 -1.79
N LEU A 131 -7.79 -0.44 -2.22
CA LEU A 131 -7.42 -1.85 -2.23
C LEU A 131 -6.37 -2.13 -1.16
N GLY A 132 -6.64 -3.08 -0.27
CA GLY A 132 -5.70 -3.58 0.74
C GLY A 132 -5.63 -5.10 0.76
N GLY A 133 -4.64 -5.63 1.45
CA GLY A 133 -4.52 -7.07 1.67
C GLY A 133 -3.22 -7.68 1.17
N PRO A 134 -2.98 -8.97 1.53
CA PRO A 134 -1.78 -9.71 1.18
C PRO A 134 -1.74 -10.04 -0.31
N GLY A 135 -0.53 -10.09 -0.86
CA GLY A 135 -0.32 -10.60 -2.22
C GLY A 135 1.01 -10.18 -2.80
N HIS A 136 1.68 -11.14 -3.39
CA HIS A 136 2.89 -10.92 -4.17
C HIS A 136 2.65 -11.26 -5.63
N VAL A 137 3.09 -10.39 -6.53
CA VAL A 137 2.94 -10.58 -7.98
C VAL A 137 3.44 -11.97 -8.41
N GLN A 138 4.56 -12.41 -7.84
CA GLN A 138 5.16 -13.70 -8.18
C GLN A 138 4.27 -14.90 -7.83
N ASP A 139 3.51 -14.82 -6.75
CA ASP A 139 2.60 -15.89 -6.33
C ASP A 139 1.35 -15.93 -7.19
N TYR A 140 0.78 -14.77 -7.49
CA TYR A 140 -0.35 -14.66 -8.41
C TYR A 140 -0.02 -15.18 -9.82
N LEU A 141 1.19 -14.89 -10.32
CA LEU A 141 1.63 -15.40 -11.63
C LEU A 141 1.83 -16.93 -11.64
N LYS A 142 2.05 -17.54 -10.47
CA LYS A 142 2.02 -19.00 -10.28
C LYS A 142 0.61 -19.53 -10.03
N LYS A 143 -0.41 -18.70 -10.14
CA LYS A 143 -1.82 -19.01 -9.86
C LYS A 143 -2.09 -19.42 -8.40
N VAL A 144 -1.27 -18.94 -7.45
CA VAL A 144 -1.55 -19.10 -6.02
C VAL A 144 -2.67 -18.12 -5.65
N PRO A 145 -3.84 -18.60 -5.19
CA PRO A 145 -4.95 -17.73 -4.85
C PRO A 145 -4.67 -16.94 -3.57
N SER A 146 -5.27 -15.76 -3.46
CA SER A 146 -5.16 -14.92 -2.26
C SER A 146 -6.47 -14.18 -1.99
N CYS A 147 -6.47 -13.43 -0.89
CA CYS A 147 -7.60 -12.58 -0.49
C CYS A 147 -7.17 -11.12 -0.45
N ALA A 148 -8.11 -10.22 -0.74
CA ALA A 148 -7.92 -8.79 -0.62
C ALA A 148 -9.18 -8.14 -0.06
N VAL A 149 -9.09 -6.89 0.39
CA VAL A 149 -10.22 -6.08 0.82
C VAL A 149 -10.33 -4.87 -0.09
N ILE A 150 -11.55 -4.58 -0.53
CA ILE A 150 -11.92 -3.32 -1.18
C ILE A 150 -12.78 -2.55 -0.21
N ASP A 151 -12.41 -1.30 0.05
CA ASP A 151 -13.14 -0.43 0.95
C ASP A 151 -13.38 0.94 0.33
N SER A 152 -14.50 1.55 0.71
CA SER A 152 -14.93 2.88 0.29
C SER A 152 -15.89 3.43 1.34
N ARG A 153 -16.09 4.74 1.36
CA ARG A 153 -17.19 5.36 2.12
C ARG A 153 -18.58 5.05 1.55
N GLU A 154 -18.61 4.62 0.29
CA GLU A 154 -19.82 4.30 -0.47
C GLU A 154 -19.96 2.77 -0.64
N GLU A 155 -21.08 2.23 -0.16
CA GLU A 155 -21.33 0.77 -0.28
C GLU A 155 -21.47 0.32 -1.74
N ALA A 156 -22.07 1.17 -2.58
CA ALA A 156 -22.21 0.92 -4.00
C ALA A 156 -20.86 0.79 -4.69
N GLU A 157 -19.89 1.64 -4.32
CA GLU A 157 -18.56 1.66 -4.90
C GLU A 157 -17.75 0.39 -4.53
N LYS A 158 -17.87 -0.09 -3.30
CA LYS A 158 -17.26 -1.37 -2.90
C LYS A 158 -17.81 -2.52 -3.75
N LYS A 159 -19.12 -2.56 -3.93
CA LYS A 159 -19.77 -3.59 -4.74
C LYS A 159 -19.33 -3.51 -6.20
N HIS A 160 -19.30 -2.31 -6.76
CA HIS A 160 -18.84 -2.06 -8.13
C HIS A 160 -17.46 -2.67 -8.40
N TRP A 161 -16.45 -2.31 -7.58
CA TRP A 161 -15.09 -2.82 -7.77
C TRP A 161 -14.96 -4.31 -7.50
N ILE A 162 -15.68 -4.86 -6.52
CA ILE A 162 -15.63 -6.31 -6.25
C ILE A 162 -16.23 -7.06 -7.43
N GLU A 163 -17.38 -6.65 -7.96
CA GLU A 163 -18.01 -7.28 -9.12
C GLU A 163 -17.13 -7.18 -10.39
N LEU A 164 -16.41 -6.06 -10.52
CA LEU A 164 -15.48 -5.86 -11.62
C LEU A 164 -14.23 -6.73 -11.51
N MET A 165 -13.65 -6.87 -10.33
CA MET A 165 -12.31 -7.44 -10.14
C MET A 165 -12.28 -8.88 -9.61
N GLN A 166 -13.35 -9.42 -8.99
CA GLN A 166 -13.33 -10.74 -8.36
C GLN A 166 -13.14 -11.88 -9.37
N SER A 167 -12.25 -12.82 -9.06
CA SER A 167 -12.03 -14.06 -9.82
C SER A 167 -11.69 -15.23 -8.89
N GLU A 168 -11.40 -16.39 -9.46
CA GLU A 168 -10.87 -17.54 -8.72
C GLU A 168 -9.45 -17.32 -8.18
N LEU A 169 -8.72 -16.35 -8.72
CA LEU A 169 -7.36 -16.03 -8.27
C LEU A 169 -7.34 -15.07 -7.09
N ILE A 170 -8.26 -14.09 -7.04
CA ILE A 170 -8.35 -13.11 -5.95
C ILE A 170 -9.79 -13.06 -5.43
N ARG A 171 -9.96 -13.47 -4.17
CA ARG A 171 -11.20 -13.29 -3.43
C ARG A 171 -11.19 -11.96 -2.72
N PHE A 172 -12.15 -11.09 -3.04
CA PHE A 172 -12.31 -9.81 -2.36
C PHE A 172 -13.31 -9.90 -1.21
N TYR A 173 -13.07 -9.07 -0.19
CA TYR A 173 -13.96 -8.83 0.93
C TYR A 173 -14.39 -7.37 0.95
N TYR A 174 -15.62 -7.11 1.36
CA TYR A 174 -16.11 -5.76 1.62
C TYR A 174 -15.43 -5.19 2.86
N GLY A 175 -14.75 -4.05 2.71
CA GLY A 175 -14.26 -3.29 3.85
C GLY A 175 -15.41 -2.61 4.59
N THR A 176 -15.20 -2.37 5.87
CA THR A 176 -16.17 -1.68 6.74
C THR A 176 -15.55 -0.51 7.49
N ASP A 177 -14.29 -0.19 7.19
CA ASP A 177 -13.53 0.86 7.84
C ASP A 177 -12.40 1.35 6.92
N VAL A 178 -12.73 2.27 6.03
CA VAL A 178 -11.77 2.82 5.05
C VAL A 178 -10.56 3.47 5.72
N ILE A 179 -10.75 4.10 6.90
CA ILE A 179 -9.68 4.70 7.67
C ILE A 179 -8.72 3.63 8.17
N GLY A 180 -9.24 2.63 8.86
CA GLY A 180 -8.44 1.56 9.43
C GLY A 180 -7.75 0.71 8.38
N ASN A 181 -8.43 0.40 7.27
CA ASN A 181 -7.83 -0.37 6.17
C ASN A 181 -6.67 0.38 5.49
N GLN A 182 -6.78 1.69 5.26
CA GLN A 182 -5.68 2.45 4.65
C GLN A 182 -4.52 2.71 5.61
N ILE A 183 -4.80 3.06 6.87
CA ILE A 183 -3.78 3.22 7.90
C ILE A 183 -3.05 1.88 8.12
N GLY A 184 -3.79 0.80 8.25
CA GLY A 184 -3.22 -0.54 8.40
C GLY A 184 -2.31 -0.92 7.24
N ALA A 185 -2.77 -0.70 6.00
CA ALA A 185 -1.99 -0.95 4.79
C ALA A 185 -0.71 -0.09 4.73
N ALA A 186 -0.74 1.13 5.23
CA ALA A 186 0.44 2.00 5.29
C ALA A 186 1.45 1.53 6.34
N LEU A 187 0.98 1.28 7.58
CA LEU A 187 1.86 0.90 8.69
C LEU A 187 2.44 -0.50 8.57
N LYS A 188 1.84 -1.41 7.79
CA LYS A 188 2.45 -2.72 7.54
C LYS A 188 3.88 -2.61 6.96
N ASN A 189 4.14 -1.56 6.18
CA ASN A 189 5.46 -1.30 5.60
C ASN A 189 6.48 -0.92 6.68
N VAL A 190 6.06 -0.18 7.71
CA VAL A 190 6.87 0.16 8.90
C VAL A 190 7.18 -1.10 9.69
N ILE A 191 6.17 -1.93 9.96
CA ILE A 191 6.37 -3.20 10.68
C ILE A 191 7.26 -4.17 9.88
N GLY A 192 7.20 -4.12 8.55
CA GLY A 192 8.11 -4.84 7.67
C GLY A 192 9.58 -4.49 7.90
N ILE A 193 9.92 -3.21 8.16
CA ILE A 193 11.28 -2.77 8.52
C ILE A 193 11.69 -3.41 9.86
N ALA A 194 10.83 -3.35 10.88
CA ALA A 194 11.10 -3.96 12.17
C ALA A 194 11.42 -5.47 12.05
N ALA A 195 10.61 -6.19 11.27
CA ALA A 195 10.82 -7.60 11.01
C ALA A 195 12.16 -7.89 10.31
N GLY A 196 12.53 -7.04 9.34
CA GLY A 196 13.81 -7.11 8.66
C GLY A 196 15.00 -6.90 9.61
N ILE A 197 14.90 -5.94 10.52
CA ILE A 197 15.92 -5.71 11.56
C ILE A 197 16.09 -6.98 12.40
N LEU A 198 15.01 -7.63 12.82
CA LEU A 198 15.08 -8.87 13.58
C LEU A 198 15.72 -10.01 12.78
N ASP A 199 15.47 -10.07 11.47
CA ASP A 199 16.14 -11.02 10.57
C ASP A 199 17.66 -10.76 10.50
N GLY A 200 18.07 -9.50 10.31
CA GLY A 200 19.47 -9.12 10.24
C GLY A 200 20.25 -9.35 11.53
N LEU A 201 19.56 -9.32 12.68
CA LEU A 201 20.12 -9.67 14.00
C LEU A 201 20.01 -11.16 14.34
N GLU A 202 19.34 -11.97 13.53
CA GLU A 202 19.01 -13.38 13.79
C GLU A 202 18.14 -13.58 15.06
N TRP A 203 17.34 -12.56 15.43
CA TRP A 203 16.46 -12.58 16.60
C TRP A 203 15.05 -13.06 16.22
N TYR A 204 14.96 -14.19 15.57
CA TYR A 204 13.71 -14.72 14.98
C TYR A 204 12.57 -14.91 15.99
N GLY A 205 12.90 -15.29 17.24
CA GLY A 205 11.89 -15.45 18.30
C GLY A 205 11.10 -14.18 18.61
N LEU A 206 11.68 -13.01 18.41
CA LEU A 206 11.00 -11.73 18.64
C LEU A 206 9.96 -11.38 17.57
N LYS A 207 9.97 -12.02 16.41
CA LYS A 207 8.94 -11.81 15.39
C LYS A 207 7.54 -12.15 15.89
N GLY A 208 7.40 -13.20 16.72
CA GLY A 208 6.11 -13.53 17.35
C GLY A 208 5.59 -12.41 18.24
N ALA A 209 6.49 -11.82 19.09
CA ALA A 209 6.14 -10.67 19.91
C ALA A 209 5.79 -9.45 19.05
N LEU A 210 6.55 -9.19 17.98
CA LEU A 210 6.24 -8.12 17.01
C LEU A 210 4.86 -8.33 16.38
N MET A 211 4.54 -9.55 15.95
CA MET A 211 3.23 -9.90 15.36
C MET A 211 2.07 -9.65 16.33
N ALA A 212 2.25 -9.94 17.61
CA ALA A 212 1.21 -9.71 18.61
C ALA A 212 1.06 -8.23 19.01
N ARG A 213 2.17 -7.48 19.06
CA ARG A 213 2.17 -6.11 19.60
C ARG A 213 1.97 -5.03 18.55
N ALA A 214 2.38 -5.25 17.30
CA ALA A 214 2.23 -4.27 16.23
C ALA A 214 0.76 -3.94 15.94
N PRO A 215 -0.20 -4.90 15.82
CA PRO A 215 -1.60 -4.58 15.61
C PRO A 215 -2.21 -3.76 16.76
N VAL A 216 -1.78 -3.97 18.00
CA VAL A 216 -2.25 -3.19 19.15
C VAL A 216 -1.80 -1.72 19.04
N GLU A 217 -0.55 -1.50 18.62
CA GLU A 217 0.00 -0.15 18.41
C GLU A 217 -0.69 0.53 17.23
N VAL A 218 -0.82 -0.16 16.11
CA VAL A 218 -1.50 0.33 14.90
C VAL A 218 -2.99 0.59 15.18
N GLY A 219 -3.65 -0.26 15.97
CA GLY A 219 -5.04 -0.05 16.39
C GLY A 219 -5.23 1.24 17.20
N ARG A 220 -4.26 1.64 18.02
CA ARG A 220 -4.30 2.95 18.71
C ARG A 220 -4.25 4.11 17.73
N PHE A 221 -3.37 4.01 16.74
CA PHE A 221 -3.25 5.03 15.70
C PHE A 221 -4.54 5.11 14.84
N ILE A 222 -5.09 3.97 14.43
CA ILE A 222 -6.38 3.89 13.73
C ILE A 222 -7.49 4.56 14.54
N LYS A 223 -7.59 4.24 15.83
CA LYS A 223 -8.61 4.81 16.73
C LYS A 223 -8.51 6.33 16.83
N HIS A 224 -7.30 6.88 16.86
CA HIS A 224 -7.07 8.32 16.91
C HIS A 224 -7.69 9.02 15.69
N PHE A 225 -7.64 8.42 14.51
CA PHE A 225 -8.25 8.94 13.28
C PHE A 225 -9.76 8.59 13.13
N GLY A 226 -10.37 8.01 14.15
CA GLY A 226 -11.80 7.65 14.14
C GLY A 226 -12.12 6.32 13.45
N GLY A 227 -11.11 5.53 13.08
CA GLY A 227 -11.29 4.18 12.55
C GLY A 227 -11.48 3.12 13.63
N ASN A 228 -11.81 1.90 13.22
CA ASN A 228 -11.97 0.76 14.11
C ASN A 228 -10.61 0.11 14.40
N PRO A 229 -10.14 0.06 15.67
CA PRO A 229 -8.87 -0.60 16.03
C PRO A 229 -8.76 -2.06 15.56
N MET A 230 -9.88 -2.76 15.42
CA MET A 230 -9.92 -4.15 14.95
C MET A 230 -9.48 -4.29 13.49
N SER A 231 -9.50 -3.23 12.69
CA SER A 231 -8.99 -3.22 11.32
C SER A 231 -7.49 -3.54 11.25
N ALA A 232 -6.75 -3.28 12.33
CA ALA A 232 -5.33 -3.68 12.45
C ALA A 232 -5.12 -5.20 12.42
N TYR A 233 -6.15 -6.00 12.71
CA TYR A 233 -6.11 -7.46 12.68
C TYR A 233 -6.64 -8.05 11.35
N GLY A 234 -7.07 -7.19 10.43
CA GLY A 234 -7.65 -7.55 9.15
C GLY A 234 -6.60 -7.79 8.04
N LEU A 235 -7.12 -8.07 6.84
CA LEU A 235 -6.32 -8.36 5.65
C LEU A 235 -5.40 -7.21 5.26
N ALA A 236 -5.84 -5.95 5.41
CA ALA A 236 -5.06 -4.79 5.01
C ALA A 236 -3.82 -4.53 5.88
N HIS A 237 -3.79 -5.03 7.13
CA HIS A 237 -2.65 -4.88 8.01
C HIS A 237 -2.04 -6.22 8.43
N LEU A 238 -2.64 -6.95 9.42
CA LEU A 238 -2.05 -8.19 9.95
C LEU A 238 -1.82 -9.22 8.85
N GLY A 239 -2.79 -9.46 7.97
CA GLY A 239 -2.66 -10.41 6.87
C GLY A 239 -1.57 -10.02 5.88
N ASP A 240 -1.48 -8.74 5.53
CA ASP A 240 -0.50 -8.26 4.55
C ASP A 240 0.92 -8.13 5.16
N TYR A 241 1.04 -7.73 6.42
CA TYR A 241 2.37 -7.68 7.01
C TYR A 241 2.90 -9.07 7.36
N GLU A 242 2.05 -10.01 7.77
CA GLU A 242 2.47 -11.40 7.98
C GLU A 242 3.07 -11.97 6.69
N ALA A 243 2.36 -11.86 5.58
CA ALA A 243 2.88 -12.23 4.26
C ALA A 243 4.19 -11.48 3.91
N THR A 244 4.40 -10.27 4.45
CA THR A 244 5.60 -9.45 4.24
C THR A 244 6.77 -9.90 5.13
N LEU A 245 6.52 -10.24 6.40
CA LEU A 245 7.53 -10.62 7.39
C LEU A 245 8.35 -11.84 6.96
N PHE A 246 7.70 -12.79 6.29
CA PHE A 246 8.32 -14.05 5.87
C PHE A 246 8.71 -14.06 4.39
N SER A 247 8.33 -13.03 3.64
CA SER A 247 8.64 -12.93 2.21
C SER A 247 10.03 -12.37 1.95
N ARG A 248 10.78 -13.06 1.10
CA ARG A 248 12.05 -12.55 0.54
C ARG A 248 11.84 -11.42 -0.48
N ASN A 249 10.59 -11.21 -0.92
CA ASN A 249 10.24 -10.21 -1.94
C ASN A 249 9.89 -8.83 -1.36
N SER A 250 9.83 -8.69 -0.03
CA SER A 250 9.50 -7.41 0.62
C SER A 250 10.70 -6.46 0.64
N HIS A 251 10.55 -5.31 -0.02
CA HIS A 251 11.58 -4.26 -0.02
C HIS A 251 11.75 -3.62 1.37
N ASN A 252 10.66 -3.46 2.13
CA ASN A 252 10.73 -2.91 3.49
C ASN A 252 11.45 -3.86 4.46
N ARG A 253 11.17 -5.17 4.38
CA ARG A 253 11.89 -6.17 5.16
C ARG A 253 13.39 -6.20 4.80
N LEU A 254 13.69 -6.22 3.51
CA LEU A 254 15.08 -6.17 3.03
C LEU A 254 15.80 -4.91 3.52
N TYR A 255 15.15 -3.76 3.48
CA TYR A 255 15.70 -2.51 4.00
C TYR A 255 16.09 -2.64 5.48
N GLY A 256 15.21 -3.18 6.32
CA GLY A 256 15.49 -3.41 7.74
C GLY A 256 16.61 -4.43 7.98
N GLU A 257 16.65 -5.51 7.20
CA GLU A 257 17.70 -6.53 7.29
C GLU A 257 19.08 -5.95 6.96
N LEU A 258 19.20 -5.20 5.87
CA LEU A 258 20.45 -4.56 5.47
C LEU A 258 20.89 -3.50 6.48
N LEU A 259 19.94 -2.70 6.98
CA LEU A 259 20.21 -1.71 8.02
C LEU A 259 20.82 -2.35 9.27
N ALA A 260 20.29 -3.50 9.72
CA ALA A 260 20.82 -4.23 10.86
C ALA A 260 22.24 -4.82 10.63
N LYS A 261 22.59 -5.07 9.36
CA LYS A 261 23.92 -5.51 8.94
C LYS A 261 24.90 -4.37 8.68
N GLY A 262 24.47 -3.10 8.79
CA GLY A 262 25.26 -1.92 8.44
C GLY A 262 25.42 -1.71 6.92
N GLU A 263 24.51 -2.28 6.12
CA GLU A 263 24.51 -2.19 4.67
C GLU A 263 23.40 -1.25 4.17
N GLN A 264 23.57 -0.71 2.95
CA GLN A 264 22.57 0.14 2.31
C GLN A 264 21.73 -0.63 1.29
N SER A 265 20.42 -0.34 1.26
CA SER A 265 19.52 -0.88 0.24
C SER A 265 19.57 -0.03 -1.03
N SER A 266 19.77 -0.65 -2.18
CA SER A 266 19.61 -0.01 -3.49
C SER A 266 18.15 0.10 -3.95
N LYS A 267 17.23 -0.56 -3.24
CA LYS A 267 15.79 -0.56 -3.57
C LYS A 267 15.05 0.47 -2.73
N SER A 268 14.14 1.20 -3.35
CA SER A 268 13.25 2.11 -2.63
C SER A 268 12.31 1.33 -1.71
N ALA A 269 12.07 1.88 -0.52
CA ALA A 269 11.13 1.37 0.47
C ALA A 269 10.19 2.51 0.90
N GLU A 270 8.90 2.24 1.00
CA GLU A 270 7.90 3.24 1.38
C GLU A 270 7.80 3.41 2.91
N GLY A 271 8.22 2.38 3.66
CA GLY A 271 8.14 2.37 5.11
C GLY A 271 8.81 3.55 5.82
N PRO A 272 10.01 4.00 5.41
CA PRO A 272 10.66 5.15 6.04
C PRO A 272 9.84 6.45 5.94
N MET A 273 9.18 6.73 4.80
CA MET A 273 8.33 7.92 4.65
C MET A 273 7.07 7.82 5.52
N THR A 274 6.41 6.67 5.50
CA THR A 274 5.28 6.41 6.41
C THR A 274 5.69 6.56 7.88
N LEU A 275 6.88 6.07 8.26
CA LEU A 275 7.40 6.19 9.62
C LEU A 275 7.59 7.64 10.06
N LYS A 276 8.05 8.53 9.16
CA LYS A 276 8.14 9.97 9.44
C LYS A 276 6.76 10.58 9.70
N ALA A 277 5.78 10.31 8.84
CA ALA A 277 4.43 10.82 9.00
C ALA A 277 3.82 10.34 10.34
N VAL A 278 3.95 9.06 10.65
CA VAL A 278 3.49 8.49 11.93
C VAL A 278 4.17 9.15 13.13
N LYS A 279 5.50 9.38 13.07
CA LYS A 279 6.26 10.04 14.14
C LYS A 279 5.78 11.46 14.40
N ILE A 280 5.61 12.25 13.36
CA ILE A 280 5.12 13.63 13.45
C ILE A 280 3.75 13.68 14.16
N ILE A 281 2.82 12.83 13.73
CA ILE A 281 1.46 12.81 14.29
C ILE A 281 1.46 12.26 15.71
N SER A 282 2.18 11.16 15.96
CA SER A 282 2.20 10.54 17.29
C SER A 282 2.80 11.47 18.35
N ASP A 283 3.81 12.26 18.00
CA ASP A 283 4.38 13.25 18.91
C ASP A 283 3.43 14.44 19.14
N ARG A 284 2.85 14.96 18.07
CA ARG A 284 1.92 16.10 18.15
C ARG A 284 0.72 15.77 19.03
N ASP A 285 0.16 14.58 18.86
CA ASP A 285 -1.14 14.20 19.44
C ASP A 285 -1.00 13.26 20.67
N GLY A 286 0.23 12.97 21.10
CA GLY A 286 0.50 12.15 22.29
C GLY A 286 0.11 10.68 22.12
N ILE A 287 0.18 10.13 20.90
CA ILE A 287 -0.18 8.74 20.64
C ILE A 287 0.99 7.81 21.01
N GLU A 288 0.73 6.84 21.87
CA GLU A 288 1.78 5.89 22.28
C GLU A 288 2.09 4.89 21.17
N MET A 289 3.21 5.10 20.47
CA MET A 289 3.69 4.29 19.35
C MET A 289 5.12 3.78 19.58
N PRO A 290 5.35 2.90 20.59
CA PRO A 290 6.70 2.52 21.02
C PRO A 290 7.52 1.79 19.95
N ILE A 291 6.91 0.95 19.10
CA ILE A 291 7.62 0.25 18.01
C ILE A 291 8.03 1.27 16.95
N CYS A 292 7.13 2.14 16.52
CA CYS A 292 7.43 3.20 15.56
C CYS A 292 8.47 4.19 16.11
N GLN A 293 8.39 4.58 17.38
CA GLN A 293 9.37 5.46 18.02
C GLN A 293 10.77 4.83 18.07
N ALA A 294 10.87 3.55 18.43
CA ALA A 294 12.13 2.81 18.42
C ALA A 294 12.72 2.72 17.01
N LEU A 295 11.87 2.40 16.01
CA LEU A 295 12.28 2.37 14.61
C LEU A 295 12.74 3.73 14.11
N TYR A 296 12.05 4.81 14.46
CA TYR A 296 12.42 6.16 14.04
C TYR A 296 13.82 6.53 14.54
N ARG A 297 14.10 6.24 15.81
CA ARG A 297 15.42 6.46 16.41
C ARG A 297 16.54 5.70 15.67
N VAL A 298 16.27 4.45 15.30
CA VAL A 298 17.22 3.62 14.56
C VAL A 298 17.41 4.15 13.13
N VAL A 299 16.31 4.41 12.42
CA VAL A 299 16.36 4.74 10.98
C VAL A 299 16.86 6.15 10.72
N PHE A 300 16.48 7.14 11.55
CA PHE A 300 16.72 8.55 11.29
C PHE A 300 17.68 9.24 12.28
N GLU A 301 17.81 8.71 13.50
CA GLU A 301 18.67 9.32 14.52
C GLU A 301 19.97 8.51 14.76
N GLY A 302 20.14 7.39 14.05
CA GLY A 302 21.34 6.56 14.14
C GLY A 302 21.52 5.85 15.47
N ALA A 303 20.43 5.63 16.23
CA ALA A 303 20.50 4.93 17.51
C ALA A 303 20.95 3.47 17.31
N ASP A 304 21.72 2.96 18.26
CA ASP A 304 22.15 1.56 18.24
C ASP A 304 20.96 0.62 18.29
N ILE A 305 20.88 -0.29 17.35
CA ILE A 305 19.73 -1.16 17.15
C ILE A 305 19.50 -2.07 18.35
N LYS A 306 20.58 -2.73 18.85
CA LYS A 306 20.45 -3.73 19.91
C LYS A 306 20.05 -3.09 21.23
N SER A 307 20.66 -1.96 21.58
CA SER A 307 20.32 -1.21 22.81
C SER A 307 18.90 -0.62 22.72
N THR A 308 18.50 -0.12 21.54
CA THR A 308 17.14 0.40 21.34
C THR A 308 16.08 -0.68 21.52
N ILE A 309 16.30 -1.88 20.97
CA ILE A 309 15.35 -2.99 21.15
C ILE A 309 15.34 -3.44 22.62
N ARG A 310 16.50 -3.60 23.27
CA ARG A 310 16.57 -3.98 24.70
C ARG A 310 15.84 -2.99 25.61
N GLY A 311 16.01 -1.70 25.38
CA GLY A 311 15.31 -0.66 26.15
C GLY A 311 13.77 -0.73 26.03
N MET A 312 13.22 -1.37 25.00
CA MET A 312 11.77 -1.61 24.93
C MET A 312 11.30 -2.61 25.99
N PHE A 313 12.16 -3.54 26.45
CA PHE A 313 11.86 -4.53 27.48
C PHE A 313 12.08 -4.01 28.90
N GLU A 314 12.74 -2.86 29.05
CA GLU A 314 12.95 -2.18 30.34
C GLU A 314 11.79 -1.23 30.70
N ARG A 315 10.80 -1.11 29.82
CA ARG A 315 9.62 -0.29 30.05
C ARG A 315 8.74 -0.88 31.16
N GLU A 316 7.96 0.01 31.78
CA GLU A 316 6.98 -0.40 32.81
C GLU A 316 6.07 -1.53 32.31
N VAL A 317 5.83 -2.51 33.18
CA VAL A 317 4.95 -3.65 32.90
C VAL A 317 3.50 -3.16 32.77
N LYS A 318 2.85 -3.51 31.66
CA LYS A 318 1.47 -3.15 31.37
C LYS A 318 0.61 -4.40 31.22
N ARG A 319 -0.71 -4.22 31.31
CA ARG A 319 -1.64 -5.28 30.91
C ARG A 319 -1.55 -5.50 29.40
N GLU A 320 -1.81 -6.72 28.96
CA GLU A 320 -1.75 -7.03 27.52
C GLU A 320 -2.87 -6.32 26.72
N PHE A 321 -4.07 -6.26 27.31
CA PHE A 321 -5.27 -5.59 26.78
C PHE A 321 -5.93 -4.72 27.83
#